data_feacc93ea67defc3e7228630d42eb5e8
#
_entry.id   feacc93ea67defc3e7228630d42eb5e8
#
_cell.length_a   1.000
_cell.length_b   1.000
_cell.length_c   1.000
_cell.angle_alpha   90.00
_cell.angle_beta   90.00
_cell.angle_gamma   90.00
#
_symmetry.space_group_name_H-M   'P 1'
#
loop_
_entity.id
_entity.type
_entity.pdbx_description
1 polymer ?
#
loop_
_entity_poly.entity_id
_entity_poly.type
_entity_poly.pdbx_seq_one_letter_code
_entity_poly.pdbx_strand_id
1 'polypeptide(L)'
;MPLLKLNIAAGIDKQDTEYGAEGRWIDSDNVRFHYGLPQKVGGWLKLIQETLIGVARDIHTWTSLDGVRYTALGTDRKLYLYSEGVAYDITPLRLEAALTNPFTTNGTTTVTVAHTSHGAAEGDFVTFDSFSAIDGLDMNKEFEITTVVDANSYKVTHTSQASGSTSGGGGSGNAKYQISVGVAEATYGYGWGTDAWNVDRWNEPRSTSTVTLDARNWSFDNFGEDLIATVHKGKTFRWDTSNGTGVRAV
;
A
#
# COMPACT_ATOMS: atom_id res chain seq x y z
N MET A 1 -28.00 -53.64 -2.64
CA MET A 1 -28.41 -52.53 -1.76
C MET A 1 -29.28 -51.58 -2.57
N PRO A 2 -30.48 -51.21 -2.12
CA PRO A 2 -31.26 -50.19 -2.80
C PRO A 2 -30.56 -48.85 -2.66
N LEU A 3 -30.38 -48.11 -3.78
CA LEU A 3 -29.86 -46.76 -3.80
C LEU A 3 -30.99 -45.80 -3.36
N LEU A 4 -30.76 -45.07 -2.28
CA LEU A 4 -31.66 -44.01 -1.81
C LEU A 4 -31.24 -42.70 -2.47
N LYS A 5 -32.14 -42.06 -3.21
CA LYS A 5 -31.90 -40.73 -3.76
C LYS A 5 -32.12 -39.69 -2.65
N LEU A 6 -31.05 -39.04 -2.21
CA LEU A 6 -31.13 -37.88 -1.32
C LEU A 6 -31.41 -36.63 -2.16
N ASN A 7 -32.52 -35.96 -1.87
CA ASN A 7 -32.87 -34.70 -2.52
C ASN A 7 -32.74 -33.57 -1.46
N ILE A 8 -31.58 -32.93 -1.47
CA ILE A 8 -31.26 -31.80 -0.58
C ILE A 8 -31.34 -30.52 -1.41
N ALA A 9 -32.11 -29.54 -0.93
CA ALA A 9 -32.22 -28.24 -1.63
C ALA A 9 -30.88 -27.52 -1.70
N ALA A 10 -30.64 -26.83 -2.83
CA ALA A 10 -29.46 -26.01 -3.00
C ALA A 10 -29.55 -24.75 -2.10
N GLY A 11 -28.40 -24.31 -1.61
CA GLY A 11 -28.28 -23.14 -0.74
C GLY A 11 -28.02 -23.53 0.72
N ILE A 12 -27.63 -22.53 1.51
CA ILE A 12 -27.32 -22.68 2.94
C ILE A 12 -28.41 -21.94 3.71
N ASP A 13 -29.09 -22.62 4.58
CA ASP A 13 -30.10 -22.04 5.47
C ASP A 13 -29.47 -21.76 6.83
N LYS A 14 -29.15 -20.49 7.08
CA LYS A 14 -28.61 -20.02 8.37
C LYS A 14 -29.64 -19.26 9.22
N GLN A 15 -30.89 -19.15 8.73
CA GLN A 15 -31.93 -18.41 9.42
C GLN A 15 -32.74 -19.31 10.37
N ASP A 16 -32.78 -20.60 10.07
CA ASP A 16 -33.53 -21.56 10.87
C ASP A 16 -32.62 -22.33 11.82
N THR A 17 -33.24 -23.00 12.79
CA THR A 17 -32.53 -23.92 13.68
C THR A 17 -32.11 -25.18 12.92
N GLU A 18 -31.15 -25.93 13.45
CA GLU A 18 -30.71 -27.20 12.85
C GLU A 18 -31.88 -28.20 12.63
N TYR A 19 -32.88 -28.14 13.49
CA TYR A 19 -34.10 -28.94 13.36
C TYR A 19 -35.05 -28.41 12.29
N GLY A 20 -35.18 -27.07 12.16
CA GLY A 20 -36.07 -26.47 11.18
C GLY A 20 -35.50 -26.55 9.76
N ALA A 21 -34.17 -26.63 9.60
CA ALA A 21 -33.47 -26.77 8.36
C ALA A 21 -33.35 -28.22 7.85
N GLU A 22 -34.23 -29.14 8.31
CA GLU A 22 -34.23 -30.54 7.87
C GLU A 22 -34.34 -30.64 6.34
N GLY A 23 -33.41 -31.39 5.71
CA GLY A 23 -33.34 -31.53 4.26
C GLY A 23 -32.66 -30.36 3.54
N ARG A 24 -32.01 -29.46 4.28
CA ARG A 24 -31.21 -28.33 3.77
C ARG A 24 -29.77 -28.35 4.28
N TRP A 25 -28.91 -27.58 3.63
CA TRP A 25 -27.54 -27.35 4.10
C TRP A 25 -27.54 -26.23 5.14
N ILE A 26 -27.05 -26.51 6.34
CA ILE A 26 -26.97 -25.53 7.44
C ILE A 26 -25.64 -24.77 7.46
N ASP A 27 -24.58 -25.42 6.96
CA ASP A 27 -23.25 -24.80 6.83
C ASP A 27 -22.48 -25.43 5.69
N SER A 28 -21.54 -24.67 5.10
CA SER A 28 -20.59 -25.19 4.12
C SER A 28 -19.36 -24.28 4.04
N ASP A 29 -18.22 -24.89 3.77
CA ASP A 29 -16.97 -24.20 3.52
C ASP A 29 -16.42 -24.58 2.14
N ASN A 30 -15.97 -23.57 1.37
CA ASN A 30 -15.41 -23.74 0.03
C ASN A 30 -16.32 -24.52 -0.95
N VAL A 31 -17.63 -24.33 -0.85
CA VAL A 31 -18.64 -24.95 -1.71
C VAL A 31 -19.46 -23.89 -2.45
N ARG A 32 -19.69 -24.11 -3.72
CA ARG A 32 -20.70 -23.40 -4.53
C ARG A 32 -21.79 -24.36 -4.96
N PHE A 33 -22.99 -23.85 -5.18
CA PHE A 33 -24.08 -24.62 -5.77
C PHE A 33 -24.14 -24.34 -7.27
N HIS A 34 -24.02 -25.41 -8.09
CA HIS A 34 -24.10 -25.32 -9.54
C HIS A 34 -25.12 -26.36 -10.04
N TYR A 35 -26.11 -25.91 -10.77
CA TYR A 35 -27.28 -26.74 -11.18
C TYR A 35 -27.94 -27.48 -10.03
N GLY A 36 -28.06 -26.85 -8.86
CA GLY A 36 -28.68 -27.43 -7.67
C GLY A 36 -27.81 -28.42 -6.90
N LEU A 37 -26.59 -28.69 -7.35
CA LEU A 37 -25.65 -29.62 -6.70
C LEU A 37 -24.50 -28.86 -6.03
N PRO A 38 -24.08 -29.29 -4.82
CA PRO A 38 -22.90 -28.72 -4.17
C PRO A 38 -21.64 -29.14 -4.96
N GLN A 39 -20.83 -28.16 -5.31
CA GLN A 39 -19.57 -28.34 -5.99
C GLN A 39 -18.46 -27.67 -5.19
N LYS A 40 -17.39 -28.41 -4.91
CA LYS A 40 -16.22 -27.84 -4.25
C LYS A 40 -15.63 -26.72 -5.11
N VAL A 41 -15.45 -25.55 -4.51
CA VAL A 41 -14.66 -24.46 -5.11
C VAL A 41 -13.20 -24.84 -4.99
N GLY A 42 -12.46 -24.72 -6.09
CA GLY A 42 -11.00 -24.91 -6.07
C GLY A 42 -10.33 -23.93 -5.08
N GLY A 43 -9.17 -24.28 -4.60
CA GLY A 43 -8.39 -23.40 -3.72
C GLY A 43 -7.98 -22.10 -4.44
N TRP A 44 -7.62 -21.09 -3.64
CA TRP A 44 -7.06 -19.85 -4.15
C TRP A 44 -5.61 -20.07 -4.58
N LEU A 45 -5.29 -19.62 -5.77
CA LEU A 45 -3.91 -19.56 -6.25
C LEU A 45 -3.42 -18.12 -6.10
N LYS A 46 -2.26 -17.94 -5.44
CA LYS A 46 -1.63 -16.65 -5.32
C LYS A 46 -1.11 -16.21 -6.70
N LEU A 47 -1.67 -15.13 -7.24
CA LEU A 47 -1.30 -14.59 -8.56
C LEU A 47 0.05 -13.86 -8.50
N ILE A 48 0.25 -13.05 -7.47
CA ILE A 48 1.47 -12.27 -7.23
C ILE A 48 2.24 -12.97 -6.12
N GLN A 49 3.48 -13.40 -6.36
CA GLN A 49 4.28 -14.12 -5.37
C GLN A 49 4.84 -13.17 -4.31
N GLU A 50 5.13 -11.95 -4.70
CA GLU A 50 5.67 -10.91 -3.82
C GLU A 50 4.59 -10.35 -2.89
N THR A 51 5.03 -9.84 -1.75
CA THR A 51 4.14 -9.12 -0.83
C THR A 51 4.18 -7.64 -1.20
N LEU A 52 3.03 -7.11 -1.58
CA LEU A 52 2.88 -5.69 -1.88
C LEU A 52 2.83 -4.87 -0.58
N ILE A 53 3.38 -3.67 -0.61
CA ILE A 53 3.36 -2.76 0.54
C ILE A 53 2.01 -2.04 0.60
N GLY A 54 1.37 -2.10 1.75
CA GLY A 54 0.08 -1.46 2.00
C GLY A 54 -1.14 -2.35 1.75
N VAL A 55 -2.30 -1.82 2.05
CA VAL A 55 -3.61 -2.46 1.87
C VAL A 55 -4.20 -2.03 0.53
N ALA A 56 -4.60 -2.98 -0.30
CA ALA A 56 -5.25 -2.69 -1.58
C ALA A 56 -6.53 -1.88 -1.36
N ARG A 57 -6.66 -0.75 -2.07
CA ARG A 57 -7.81 0.16 -2.00
C ARG A 57 -8.63 0.15 -3.28
N ASP A 58 -7.96 0.01 -4.40
CA ASP A 58 -8.61 -0.05 -5.70
C ASP A 58 -7.80 -0.91 -6.68
N ILE A 59 -8.48 -1.49 -7.64
CA ILE A 59 -7.91 -2.34 -8.68
C ILE A 59 -8.57 -2.06 -10.01
N HIS A 60 -7.77 -1.91 -11.07
CA HIS A 60 -8.26 -1.68 -12.41
C HIS A 60 -7.50 -2.55 -13.42
N THR A 61 -8.23 -3.19 -14.33
CA THR A 61 -7.64 -4.10 -15.31
C THR A 61 -8.01 -3.68 -16.71
N TRP A 62 -7.03 -3.68 -17.62
CA TRP A 62 -7.25 -3.39 -19.04
C TRP A 62 -6.33 -4.22 -19.92
N THR A 63 -6.55 -4.13 -21.21
CA THR A 63 -5.71 -4.79 -22.22
C THR A 63 -5.28 -3.75 -23.24
N SER A 64 -3.98 -3.73 -23.57
CA SER A 64 -3.44 -2.87 -24.62
C SER A 64 -3.87 -3.35 -26.00
N LEU A 65 -3.65 -2.53 -27.03
CA LEU A 65 -3.90 -2.89 -28.43
C LEU A 65 -3.05 -4.10 -28.88
N ASP A 66 -1.87 -4.26 -28.30
CA ASP A 66 -0.99 -5.42 -28.54
C ASP A 66 -1.43 -6.70 -27.79
N GLY A 67 -2.53 -6.63 -27.04
CA GLY A 67 -3.09 -7.77 -26.31
C GLY A 67 -2.42 -8.06 -24.95
N VAL A 68 -1.52 -7.20 -24.48
CA VAL A 68 -0.92 -7.31 -23.15
C VAL A 68 -1.93 -6.91 -22.09
N ARG A 69 -2.06 -7.71 -21.05
CA ARG A 69 -2.94 -7.44 -19.92
C ARG A 69 -2.22 -6.74 -18.80
N TYR A 70 -2.78 -5.63 -18.39
CA TYR A 70 -2.30 -4.84 -17.26
C TYR A 70 -3.33 -4.84 -16.13
N THR A 71 -2.84 -4.79 -14.91
CA THR A 71 -3.67 -4.59 -13.72
C THR A 71 -3.00 -3.53 -12.85
N ALA A 72 -3.63 -2.38 -12.70
CA ALA A 72 -3.23 -1.38 -11.72
C ALA A 72 -3.78 -1.76 -10.35
N LEU A 73 -2.97 -1.63 -9.32
CA LEU A 73 -3.35 -1.86 -7.94
C LEU A 73 -2.88 -0.68 -7.08
N GLY A 74 -3.82 0.08 -6.57
CA GLY A 74 -3.57 1.17 -5.64
C GLY A 74 -3.68 0.71 -4.21
N THR A 75 -2.61 0.91 -3.44
CA THR A 75 -2.62 0.68 -1.99
C THR A 75 -2.67 2.00 -1.24
N ASP A 76 -2.83 1.97 0.07
CA ASP A 76 -2.70 3.14 0.94
C ASP A 76 -1.28 3.71 0.99
N ARG A 77 -0.30 3.00 0.41
CA ARG A 77 1.12 3.37 0.40
C ARG A 77 1.68 3.61 -1.00
N LYS A 78 1.27 2.82 -1.99
CA LYS A 78 1.91 2.75 -3.31
C LYS A 78 0.93 2.51 -4.45
N LEU A 79 1.42 2.74 -5.66
CA LEU A 79 0.76 2.36 -6.91
C LEU A 79 1.58 1.27 -7.60
N TYR A 80 0.97 0.13 -7.84
CA TYR A 80 1.59 -0.99 -8.54
C TYR A 80 0.93 -1.24 -9.88
N LEU A 81 1.74 -1.70 -10.82
CA LEU A 81 1.31 -2.25 -12.10
C LEU A 81 1.69 -3.73 -12.14
N TYR A 82 0.71 -4.60 -12.29
CA TYR A 82 0.96 -6.02 -12.51
C TYR A 82 0.84 -6.34 -14.00
N SER A 83 1.86 -6.98 -14.55
CA SER A 83 1.90 -7.46 -15.93
C SER A 83 2.76 -8.71 -15.99
N GLU A 84 2.34 -9.70 -16.76
CA GLU A 84 3.10 -10.93 -17.06
C GLU A 84 3.68 -11.68 -15.85
N GLY A 85 2.99 -11.64 -14.71
CA GLY A 85 3.42 -12.34 -13.50
C GLY A 85 4.25 -11.50 -12.52
N VAL A 86 4.60 -10.26 -12.88
CA VAL A 86 5.45 -9.36 -12.10
C VAL A 86 4.67 -8.12 -11.66
N ALA A 87 4.90 -7.68 -10.42
CA ALA A 87 4.37 -6.42 -9.92
C ALA A 87 5.48 -5.35 -9.96
N TYR A 88 5.22 -4.26 -10.65
CA TYR A 88 6.12 -3.11 -10.80
C TYR A 88 5.62 -1.95 -9.94
N ASP A 89 6.52 -1.33 -9.17
CA ASP A 89 6.22 -0.09 -8.44
C ASP A 89 6.28 1.10 -9.40
N ILE A 90 5.12 1.60 -9.78
CA ILE A 90 4.96 2.78 -10.64
C ILE A 90 4.51 4.02 -9.87
N THR A 91 4.66 4.03 -8.54
CA THR A 91 4.29 5.17 -7.69
C THR A 91 4.98 6.44 -8.17
N PRO A 92 4.23 7.53 -8.44
CA PRO A 92 4.80 8.79 -8.91
C PRO A 92 5.81 9.39 -7.93
N LEU A 93 6.77 10.14 -8.45
CA LEU A 93 7.70 10.90 -7.63
C LEU A 93 7.15 12.31 -7.36
N ARG A 94 7.29 12.75 -6.12
CA ARG A 94 6.98 14.11 -5.70
C ARG A 94 8.15 15.06 -5.88
N LEU A 95 9.35 14.56 -5.60
CA LEU A 95 10.60 15.33 -5.60
C LEU A 95 11.77 14.40 -5.92
N GLU A 96 12.69 14.89 -6.73
CA GLU A 96 14.02 14.32 -6.90
C GLU A 96 15.04 15.41 -6.56
N ALA A 97 16.02 15.08 -5.71
CA ALA A 97 17.01 16.01 -5.22
C ALA A 97 18.40 15.38 -5.15
N ALA A 98 19.40 16.09 -5.64
CA ALA A 98 20.80 15.74 -5.43
C ALA A 98 21.22 16.15 -4.02
N LEU A 99 21.78 15.21 -3.27
CA LEU A 99 22.26 15.43 -1.91
C LEU A 99 23.74 15.12 -1.81
N THR A 100 24.43 15.79 -0.90
CA THR A 100 25.85 15.56 -0.62
C THR A 100 26.05 15.28 0.86
N ASN A 101 26.62 14.12 1.17
CA ASN A 101 26.89 13.66 2.55
C ASN A 101 25.66 13.76 3.47
N PRO A 102 24.48 13.26 3.06
CA PRO A 102 23.26 13.48 3.81
C PRO A 102 23.11 12.57 5.03
N PHE A 103 23.87 11.47 5.12
CA PHE A 103 23.63 10.43 6.12
C PHE A 103 24.44 10.63 7.39
N THR A 104 23.76 10.41 8.51
CA THR A 104 24.38 10.35 9.85
C THR A 104 24.00 9.05 10.53
N THR A 105 24.99 8.31 10.96
CA THR A 105 24.87 7.01 11.67
C THR A 105 25.29 7.16 13.14
N ASN A 106 24.87 6.24 13.98
CA ASN A 106 25.19 6.23 15.40
C ASN A 106 25.46 4.81 15.94
N GLY A 107 25.91 3.90 15.08
CA GLY A 107 26.16 2.50 15.48
C GLY A 107 24.88 1.67 15.64
N THR A 108 23.72 2.16 15.16
CA THR A 108 22.44 1.43 15.18
C THR A 108 21.93 1.17 13.76
N THR A 109 20.74 0.61 13.65
CA THR A 109 20.03 0.45 12.35
C THR A 109 19.40 1.74 11.88
N THR A 110 19.27 2.75 12.73
CA THR A 110 18.63 4.04 12.38
C THR A 110 19.65 4.98 11.77
N VAL A 111 19.33 5.50 10.59
CA VAL A 111 20.12 6.49 9.86
C VAL A 111 19.33 7.80 9.79
N THR A 112 19.96 8.89 10.22
CA THR A 112 19.37 10.23 10.04
C THR A 112 19.81 10.78 8.71
N VAL A 113 18.85 11.34 7.96
CA VAL A 113 19.05 11.92 6.62
C VAL A 113 18.82 13.43 6.71
N ALA A 114 19.79 14.21 6.29
CA ALA A 114 19.71 15.67 6.19
C ALA A 114 19.31 16.07 4.78
N HIS A 115 18.18 16.76 4.64
CA HIS A 115 17.70 17.35 3.41
C HIS A 115 16.80 18.54 3.70
N THR A 116 17.26 19.73 3.34
CA THR A 116 16.52 20.99 3.62
C THR A 116 15.18 21.04 2.92
N SER A 117 14.13 21.30 3.67
CA SER A 117 12.76 21.44 3.16
C SER A 117 12.26 20.20 2.40
N HIS A 118 12.59 18.99 2.88
CA HIS A 118 12.23 17.74 2.21
C HIS A 118 10.72 17.54 2.04
N GLY A 119 9.88 18.15 2.90
CA GLY A 119 8.42 18.09 2.82
C GLY A 119 7.82 16.66 2.88
N ALA A 120 8.56 15.69 3.41
CA ALA A 120 8.10 14.33 3.58
C ALA A 120 7.39 14.16 4.91
N ALA A 121 6.47 13.20 4.96
CA ALA A 121 5.76 12.78 6.17
C ALA A 121 6.24 11.38 6.61
N GLU A 122 5.92 11.02 7.85
CA GLU A 122 6.12 9.64 8.32
C GLU A 122 5.29 8.68 7.48
N GLY A 123 5.91 7.55 7.10
CA GLY A 123 5.32 6.57 6.21
C GLY A 123 5.47 6.86 4.72
N ASP A 124 6.03 8.01 4.32
CA ASP A 124 6.44 8.24 2.93
C ASP A 124 7.66 7.38 2.57
N PHE A 125 7.85 7.14 1.27
CA PHE A 125 8.99 6.38 0.76
C PHE A 125 9.98 7.28 0.03
N VAL A 126 11.26 6.97 0.24
CA VAL A 126 12.39 7.59 -0.45
C VAL A 126 13.32 6.53 -1.00
N THR A 127 13.72 6.67 -2.25
CA THR A 127 14.75 5.82 -2.87
C THR A 127 16.03 6.63 -3.00
N PHE A 128 17.11 6.11 -2.49
CA PHE A 128 18.44 6.67 -2.67
C PHE A 128 19.16 5.95 -3.79
N ASP A 129 19.99 6.70 -4.53
CA ASP A 129 20.71 6.24 -5.70
C ASP A 129 22.07 6.93 -5.81
N SER A 130 23.09 6.16 -6.20
CA SER A 130 24.46 6.65 -6.46
C SER A 130 25.24 7.14 -5.23
N PHE A 131 24.84 6.79 -4.02
CA PHE A 131 25.59 7.09 -2.81
C PHE A 131 26.69 6.04 -2.54
N SER A 132 27.77 6.46 -1.88
CA SER A 132 28.76 5.55 -1.32
C SER A 132 28.24 4.93 -0.02
N ALA A 133 28.68 3.72 0.28
CA ALA A 133 28.35 3.08 1.56
C ALA A 133 28.89 3.90 2.76
N ILE A 134 28.10 3.93 3.84
CA ILE A 134 28.48 4.60 5.08
C ILE A 134 28.46 3.61 6.25
N ASP A 135 29.55 3.49 6.98
CA ASP A 135 29.71 2.58 8.12
C ASP A 135 29.21 1.14 7.82
N GLY A 136 29.50 0.65 6.60
CA GLY A 136 29.10 -0.65 6.12
C GLY A 136 27.64 -0.75 5.64
N LEU A 137 26.88 0.36 5.64
CA LEU A 137 25.51 0.39 5.15
C LEU A 137 25.47 0.84 3.70
N ASP A 138 24.85 0.04 2.83
CA ASP A 138 24.49 0.45 1.49
C ASP A 138 23.11 1.12 1.50
N MET A 139 23.09 2.42 1.23
CA MET A 139 21.89 3.24 1.22
C MET A 139 21.18 3.26 -0.14
N ASN A 140 21.75 2.66 -1.22
CA ASN A 140 21.19 2.71 -2.58
C ASN A 140 19.99 1.76 -2.74
N LYS A 141 18.91 2.06 -2.05
CA LYS A 141 17.64 1.33 -2.07
C LYS A 141 16.50 2.19 -1.55
N GLU A 142 15.32 1.65 -1.57
CA GLU A 142 14.14 2.29 -1.02
C GLU A 142 14.03 2.11 0.49
N PHE A 143 13.62 3.19 1.16
CA PHE A 143 13.36 3.22 2.60
C PHE A 143 12.03 3.89 2.89
N GLU A 144 11.36 3.41 3.92
CA GLU A 144 10.26 4.11 4.56
C GLU A 144 10.80 5.15 5.53
N ILE A 145 10.24 6.35 5.52
CA ILE A 145 10.55 7.42 6.48
C ILE A 145 9.84 7.09 7.79
N THR A 146 10.60 6.67 8.77
CA THR A 146 10.07 6.19 10.05
C THR A 146 9.75 7.31 11.03
N THR A 147 10.46 8.43 10.94
CA THR A 147 10.26 9.59 11.81
C THR A 147 10.72 10.85 11.10
N VAL A 148 9.91 11.88 11.10
CA VAL A 148 10.29 13.23 10.70
C VAL A 148 10.80 13.97 11.92
N VAL A 149 12.08 14.35 11.93
CA VAL A 149 12.71 15.07 13.04
C VAL A 149 12.34 16.56 13.00
N ASP A 150 12.52 17.16 11.83
CA ASP A 150 12.17 18.55 11.53
C ASP A 150 12.02 18.75 10.01
N ALA A 151 11.85 20.00 9.56
CA ALA A 151 11.68 20.33 8.14
C ALA A 151 12.92 19.99 7.28
N ASN A 152 14.07 19.71 7.88
CA ASN A 152 15.36 19.52 7.22
C ASN A 152 15.99 18.17 7.51
N SER A 153 15.37 17.32 8.33
CA SER A 153 15.90 16.02 8.67
C SER A 153 14.82 14.99 9.02
N TYR A 154 15.07 13.75 8.67
CA TYR A 154 14.23 12.60 8.97
C TYR A 154 15.07 11.35 9.21
N LYS A 155 14.43 10.29 9.68
CA LYS A 155 15.07 9.01 9.98
C LYS A 155 14.51 7.91 9.09
N VAL A 156 15.41 7.01 8.69
CA VAL A 156 15.08 5.75 8.03
C VAL A 156 15.72 4.59 8.79
N THR A 157 15.18 3.39 8.65
CA THR A 157 15.71 2.20 9.32
C THR A 157 16.33 1.25 8.29
N HIS A 158 17.60 0.95 8.46
CA HIS A 158 18.31 -0.03 7.65
C HIS A 158 18.15 -1.43 8.25
N THR A 159 18.23 -2.47 7.43
CA THR A 159 18.16 -3.88 7.88
C THR A 159 19.39 -4.33 8.68
N SER A 160 20.55 -3.72 8.44
CA SER A 160 21.80 -3.98 9.12
C SER A 160 22.14 -2.84 10.06
N GLN A 161 22.92 -3.13 11.10
CA GLN A 161 23.43 -2.14 12.03
C GLN A 161 24.69 -1.45 11.44
N ALA A 162 24.81 -0.13 11.62
CA ALA A 162 26.01 0.61 11.26
C ALA A 162 27.22 0.14 12.11
N SER A 163 28.37 -0.04 11.46
CA SER A 163 29.61 -0.45 12.13
C SER A 163 30.30 0.69 12.88
N GLY A 164 29.84 1.93 12.69
CA GLY A 164 30.44 3.12 13.27
C GLY A 164 29.41 4.23 13.53
N SER A 165 29.92 5.41 13.84
CA SER A 165 29.15 6.62 14.05
C SER A 165 29.79 7.74 13.25
N THR A 166 29.17 8.08 12.13
CA THR A 166 29.65 9.10 11.18
C THR A 166 28.59 10.17 11.04
N SER A 167 28.99 11.43 11.11
CA SER A 167 28.11 12.56 10.84
C SER A 167 28.42 13.13 9.46
N GLY A 168 27.39 13.18 8.58
CA GLY A 168 27.53 13.73 7.24
C GLY A 168 28.39 12.85 6.31
N GLY A 169 27.90 11.68 5.92
CA GLY A 169 28.57 10.76 5.02
C GLY A 169 27.70 10.29 3.86
N GLY A 170 28.25 9.38 3.05
CA GLY A 170 27.59 8.78 1.88
C GLY A 170 27.96 9.38 0.55
N GLY A 171 28.79 10.43 0.49
CA GLY A 171 29.16 11.08 -0.78
C GLY A 171 27.99 11.83 -1.43
N SER A 172 28.00 11.93 -2.76
CA SER A 172 26.96 12.60 -3.53
C SER A 172 26.09 11.58 -4.26
N GLY A 173 24.79 11.79 -4.25
CA GLY A 173 23.80 10.94 -4.93
C GLY A 173 22.45 11.61 -5.00
N ASN A 174 21.44 10.88 -5.45
CA ASN A 174 20.09 11.37 -5.63
C ASN A 174 19.12 10.74 -4.61
N ALA A 175 18.23 11.54 -4.10
CA ALA A 175 17.10 11.11 -3.28
C ALA A 175 15.80 11.32 -4.06
N LYS A 176 15.04 10.26 -4.29
CA LYS A 176 13.78 10.26 -5.04
C LYS A 176 12.63 10.00 -4.07
N TYR A 177 11.83 11.03 -3.81
CA TYR A 177 10.70 10.96 -2.89
C TYR A 177 9.43 10.60 -3.63
N GLN A 178 8.76 9.57 -3.19
CA GLN A 178 7.44 9.20 -3.71
C GLN A 178 6.37 10.17 -3.21
N ILE A 179 5.23 10.20 -3.91
CA ILE A 179 4.08 10.97 -3.43
C ILE A 179 3.57 10.38 -2.12
N SER A 180 3.09 11.25 -1.22
CA SER A 180 2.30 10.80 -0.09
C SER A 180 0.91 10.39 -0.58
N VAL A 181 0.57 9.12 -0.44
CA VAL A 181 -0.76 8.61 -0.79
C VAL A 181 -1.78 8.91 0.31
N GLY A 182 -1.32 9.28 1.49
CA GLY A 182 -2.15 9.66 2.64
C GLY A 182 -2.15 8.62 3.75
N VAL A 183 -3.17 8.66 4.58
CA VAL A 183 -3.27 7.77 5.74
C VAL A 183 -4.01 6.48 5.41
N ALA A 184 -3.61 5.38 6.07
CA ALA A 184 -4.21 4.06 5.90
C ALA A 184 -5.66 4.02 6.40
N GLU A 185 -5.95 4.71 7.49
CA GLU A 185 -7.25 4.70 8.14
C GLU A 185 -7.82 6.11 8.30
N ALA A 186 -9.13 6.22 8.15
CA ALA A 186 -9.84 7.47 8.47
C ALA A 186 -9.90 7.64 9.99
N THR A 187 -9.59 8.84 10.46
CA THR A 187 -9.74 9.21 11.86
C THR A 187 -10.97 10.11 12.01
N TYR A 188 -11.97 9.68 12.74
CA TYR A 188 -13.16 10.47 13.02
C TYR A 188 -12.81 11.60 14.02
N GLY A 189 -12.85 12.83 13.55
CA GLY A 189 -12.32 13.96 14.29
C GLY A 189 -13.25 14.58 15.32
N TYR A 190 -14.57 14.49 15.15
CA TYR A 190 -15.54 15.18 15.97
C TYR A 190 -16.76 14.32 16.27
N GLY A 191 -17.27 14.39 17.50
CA GLY A 191 -18.50 13.77 17.93
C GLY A 191 -18.35 12.89 19.15
N TRP A 192 -19.49 12.45 19.68
CA TRP A 192 -19.55 11.52 20.79
C TRP A 192 -19.02 10.15 20.38
N GLY A 193 -18.09 9.60 21.13
CA GLY A 193 -17.52 8.26 20.87
C GLY A 193 -16.40 8.22 19.84
N THR A 194 -15.79 9.34 19.47
CA THR A 194 -14.71 9.42 18.49
C THR A 194 -13.31 9.17 19.06
N ASP A 195 -13.16 8.93 20.33
CA ASP A 195 -11.90 8.60 21.00
C ASP A 195 -12.15 7.79 22.28
N ALA A 196 -11.04 7.36 22.93
CA ALA A 196 -11.14 6.67 24.21
C ALA A 196 -11.85 7.55 25.26
N TRP A 197 -12.64 6.93 26.12
CA TRP A 197 -13.26 7.60 27.23
C TRP A 197 -12.20 8.26 28.14
N ASN A 198 -12.47 9.50 28.56
CA ASN A 198 -11.59 10.24 29.49
C ASN A 198 -10.28 10.78 28.90
N VAL A 199 -10.23 11.03 27.59
CA VAL A 199 -9.03 11.61 26.93
C VAL A 199 -9.03 13.14 26.96
N ASP A 200 -10.18 13.80 26.92
CA ASP A 200 -10.32 15.25 26.97
C ASP A 200 -11.39 15.70 27.97
N ARG A 201 -11.38 17.00 28.35
CA ARG A 201 -12.39 17.57 29.22
C ARG A 201 -13.71 17.82 28.49
N TRP A 202 -14.82 17.74 29.20
CA TRP A 202 -16.17 17.85 28.66
C TRP A 202 -16.49 19.16 27.90
N ASN A 203 -15.76 20.22 28.10
CA ASN A 203 -15.98 21.52 27.46
C ASN A 203 -14.77 22.05 26.69
N GLU A 204 -13.75 21.27 26.47
CA GLU A 204 -12.61 21.63 25.64
C GLU A 204 -12.73 20.96 24.26
N PRO A 205 -12.79 21.75 23.17
CA PRO A 205 -12.79 21.19 21.84
C PRO A 205 -11.44 20.50 21.57
N ARG A 206 -11.50 19.33 20.95
CA ARG A 206 -10.29 18.59 20.52
C ARG A 206 -9.44 19.48 19.60
N SER A 207 -8.12 19.36 19.72
CA SER A 207 -7.20 20.00 18.79
C SER A 207 -7.44 19.49 17.37
N THR A 208 -7.75 20.39 16.44
CA THR A 208 -8.01 20.08 15.04
C THR A 208 -6.76 19.73 14.24
N SER A 209 -5.57 19.98 14.80
CA SER A 209 -4.29 19.88 14.09
C SER A 209 -3.85 18.42 13.78
N THR A 210 -4.48 17.43 14.42
CA THR A 210 -4.11 16.01 14.28
C THR A 210 -5.21 15.15 13.65
N VAL A 211 -6.33 15.75 13.23
CA VAL A 211 -7.48 15.01 12.74
C VAL A 211 -7.40 14.82 11.21
N THR A 212 -7.16 13.61 10.78
CA THR A 212 -7.30 13.23 9.37
C THR A 212 -8.63 12.50 9.19
N LEU A 213 -9.57 13.14 8.50
CA LEU A 213 -10.95 12.67 8.40
C LEU A 213 -11.18 11.60 7.35
N ASP A 214 -10.31 11.47 6.34
CA ASP A 214 -10.51 10.57 5.22
C ASP A 214 -9.27 9.75 4.93
N ALA A 215 -9.42 8.43 4.84
CA ALA A 215 -8.45 7.57 4.20
C ALA A 215 -8.40 7.91 2.70
N ARG A 216 -7.21 7.99 2.11
CA ARG A 216 -7.07 8.23 0.69
C ARG A 216 -7.24 6.93 -0.07
N ASN A 217 -8.08 6.99 -1.10
CA ASN A 217 -8.31 5.92 -2.05
C ASN A 217 -7.80 6.34 -3.43
N TRP A 218 -7.53 5.36 -4.26
CA TRP A 218 -7.25 5.56 -5.67
C TRP A 218 -8.54 5.52 -6.47
N SER A 219 -8.52 6.18 -7.62
CA SER A 219 -9.52 6.04 -8.67
C SER A 219 -8.76 5.87 -9.98
N PHE A 220 -9.10 4.85 -10.73
CA PHE A 220 -8.42 4.48 -11.97
C PHE A 220 -9.36 4.51 -13.15
N ASP A 221 -8.82 4.93 -14.30
CA ASP A 221 -9.47 4.81 -15.60
C ASP A 221 -8.38 4.76 -16.68
N ASN A 222 -8.77 4.48 -17.92
CA ASN A 222 -7.88 4.46 -19.06
C ASN A 222 -8.12 5.66 -19.99
N PHE A 223 -7.04 6.19 -20.52
CA PHE A 223 -7.09 7.09 -21.67
C PHE A 223 -6.35 6.42 -22.83
N GLY A 224 -7.11 5.76 -23.71
CA GLY A 224 -6.53 4.84 -24.69
C GLY A 224 -5.92 3.62 -23.98
N GLU A 225 -4.63 3.42 -24.14
CA GLU A 225 -3.87 2.34 -23.47
C GLU A 225 -3.24 2.76 -22.15
N ASP A 226 -3.18 4.07 -21.89
CA ASP A 226 -2.55 4.64 -20.72
C ASP A 226 -3.43 4.56 -19.49
N LEU A 227 -2.81 4.35 -18.35
CA LEU A 227 -3.50 4.40 -17.06
C LEU A 227 -3.56 5.86 -16.57
N ILE A 228 -4.74 6.28 -16.19
CA ILE A 228 -4.98 7.50 -15.42
C ILE A 228 -5.26 7.12 -13.97
N ALA A 229 -4.43 7.58 -13.06
CA ALA A 229 -4.53 7.26 -11.64
C ALA A 229 -4.69 8.55 -10.83
N THR A 230 -5.78 8.65 -10.08
CA THR A 230 -6.07 9.81 -9.22
C THR A 230 -6.12 9.37 -7.77
N VAL A 231 -5.36 10.06 -6.93
CA VAL A 231 -5.48 9.91 -5.46
C VAL A 231 -6.62 10.80 -4.97
N HIS A 232 -7.51 10.26 -4.15
CA HIS A 232 -8.62 11.03 -3.58
C HIS A 232 -8.12 12.31 -2.89
N LYS A 233 -8.66 13.47 -3.27
CA LYS A 233 -8.19 14.81 -2.85
C LYS A 233 -6.72 15.11 -3.19
N GLY A 234 -6.12 14.37 -4.12
CA GLY A 234 -4.76 14.54 -4.58
C GLY A 234 -4.66 14.92 -6.06
N LYS A 235 -3.50 14.68 -6.64
CA LYS A 235 -3.22 14.89 -8.06
C LYS A 235 -3.63 13.68 -8.88
N THR A 236 -3.85 13.91 -10.18
CA THR A 236 -4.00 12.86 -11.19
C THR A 236 -2.66 12.62 -11.87
N PHE A 237 -2.33 11.37 -12.07
CA PHE A 237 -1.10 10.90 -12.69
C PHE A 237 -1.42 10.05 -13.91
N ARG A 238 -0.54 10.06 -14.90
CA ARG A 238 -0.61 9.22 -16.09
C ARG A 238 0.56 8.25 -16.11
N TRP A 239 0.29 6.98 -16.29
CA TRP A 239 1.29 6.01 -16.67
C TRP A 239 1.15 5.71 -18.15
N ASP A 240 2.21 5.99 -18.92
CA ASP A 240 2.24 5.87 -20.36
C ASP A 240 2.75 4.46 -20.72
N THR A 241 1.90 3.70 -21.39
CA THR A 241 2.17 2.31 -21.79
C THR A 241 3.41 2.21 -22.69
N SER A 242 3.67 3.23 -23.52
CA SER A 242 4.81 3.25 -24.45
C SER A 242 6.17 3.31 -23.75
N ASN A 243 6.23 3.79 -22.50
CA ASN A 243 7.46 3.89 -21.73
C ASN A 243 7.87 2.56 -21.04
N GLY A 244 7.00 1.56 -21.08
CA GLY A 244 7.24 0.25 -20.47
C GLY A 244 6.98 0.20 -18.96
N THR A 245 6.94 -1.04 -18.42
CA THR A 245 6.49 -1.33 -17.05
C THR A 245 7.41 -0.81 -15.95
N GLY A 246 8.69 -0.54 -16.26
CA GLY A 246 9.68 -0.05 -15.29
C GLY A 246 9.67 1.47 -15.05
N VAL A 247 8.82 2.22 -15.77
CA VAL A 247 8.75 3.69 -15.65
C VAL A 247 7.60 4.08 -14.73
N ARG A 248 7.88 5.03 -13.84
CA ARG A 248 6.88 5.54 -12.89
C ARG A 248 5.84 6.42 -13.59
N ALA A 249 4.64 6.46 -13.04
CA ALA A 249 3.60 7.41 -13.46
C ALA A 249 4.03 8.86 -13.17
N VAL A 250 3.59 9.80 -14.01
CA VAL A 250 3.91 11.23 -13.94
C VAL A 250 2.66 12.10 -13.96
#